data_8bc84a32a5ff3c9e3529357dfbb20973
#
_entry.id   8bc84a32a5ff3c9e3529357dfbb20973
#
_cell.length_a   1.000
_cell.length_b   1.000
_cell.length_c   1.000
_cell.angle_alpha   90.00
_cell.angle_beta   90.00
_cell.angle_gamma   90.00
#
_symmetry.space_group_name_H-M   'P 1'
#
loop_
_entity.id
_entity.type
_entity.pdbx_description
1 polymer ?
#
loop_
_entity_poly.entity_id
_entity_poly.type
_entity_poly.pdbx_seq_one_letter_code
_entity_poly.pdbx_strand_id
1 'polypeptide(L)'
;MDLFEYMRSTNMEKEAPLAARMRPRTLDEVVGQEHIIGKDKLLYRAIKADKISSIIFYGPPGTGKTTLAKVIANTTSAEFQQINATVAGKKDMEEVVAKAKELQGMYRKRTILFIDEIHRFNKGQQDYLLPYVEDGTIILIGATTENPYFEVNGALISRSVIFELKPIPREAIKELLKKAVYDTDRGMGAYNGTIDEDALDFLADISGGDARHALNAIELGIMTTEPGPDGKIHITLDVAQQCIQKRATRYDKNGDNHYDTISAFIKSMRGSDPDAAVYYLARMLNAGESVTFIARRIMICASEDVGNADPQALVMAVNASLAVERVGMPEAQIILAQAVTYIATAPKSNRSCEAVFQAMQEVQATGDLPIPAHLQDAHYKGAAKLGHGTGYKYAHDYPNDYVEQQYLPYELSGREFYQPSGNGYEVKIREHMARIKKEAAEASSENKES
;
A
#
# COMPACT_ATOMS: atom_id res chain seq x y z
N MET A 1 -23.48 10.48 36.19
CA MET A 1 -23.87 9.21 35.54
C MET A 1 -25.09 8.73 36.27
N ASP A 2 -26.27 8.72 35.62
CA ASP A 2 -27.53 8.26 36.17
C ASP A 2 -27.48 6.72 36.34
N LEU A 3 -28.22 6.16 37.30
CA LEU A 3 -28.30 4.72 37.57
C LEU A 3 -28.71 3.95 36.27
N PHE A 4 -29.58 4.52 35.48
CA PHE A 4 -30.00 3.98 34.17
C PHE A 4 -28.88 3.96 33.16
N GLU A 5 -28.05 4.99 33.10
CA GLU A 5 -26.86 5.05 32.24
C GLU A 5 -25.81 4.02 32.68
N TYR A 6 -25.63 3.85 33.99
CA TYR A 6 -24.73 2.83 34.53
C TYR A 6 -25.22 1.41 34.24
N MET A 7 -26.52 1.11 34.46
CA MET A 7 -27.10 -0.19 34.12
C MET A 7 -27.05 -0.46 32.59
N ARG A 8 -27.30 0.55 31.77
CA ARG A 8 -27.24 0.44 30.32
C ARG A 8 -25.80 0.17 29.83
N SER A 9 -24.80 0.84 30.39
CA SER A 9 -23.40 0.62 30.05
C SER A 9 -22.93 -0.77 30.46
N THR A 10 -23.32 -1.25 31.66
CA THR A 10 -22.96 -2.57 32.17
C THR A 10 -23.61 -3.71 31.38
N ASN A 11 -24.87 -3.53 30.95
CA ASN A 11 -25.55 -4.52 30.12
C ASN A 11 -24.98 -4.52 28.70
N MET A 12 -24.68 -3.35 28.10
CA MET A 12 -24.03 -3.25 26.81
C MET A 12 -22.63 -3.89 26.79
N GLU A 13 -21.87 -3.82 27.89
CA GLU A 13 -20.58 -4.50 27.98
C GLU A 13 -20.73 -6.03 27.98
N LYS A 14 -21.77 -6.58 28.64
CA LYS A 14 -22.03 -8.02 28.67
C LYS A 14 -22.58 -8.57 27.36
N GLU A 15 -23.36 -7.78 26.65
CA GLU A 15 -23.93 -8.14 25.34
C GLU A 15 -22.99 -7.85 24.16
N ALA A 16 -21.85 -7.21 24.41
CA ALA A 16 -20.87 -6.93 23.36
C ALA A 16 -20.29 -8.24 22.78
N PRO A 17 -19.93 -8.27 21.47
CA PRO A 17 -19.27 -9.42 20.87
C PRO A 17 -18.03 -9.87 21.66
N LEU A 18 -17.78 -11.18 21.70
CA LEU A 18 -16.67 -11.77 22.44
C LEU A 18 -15.33 -11.10 22.14
N ALA A 19 -15.08 -10.81 20.87
CA ALA A 19 -13.88 -10.10 20.43
C ALA A 19 -13.75 -8.68 21.03
N ALA A 20 -14.83 -8.06 21.45
CA ALA A 20 -14.81 -6.78 22.15
C ALA A 20 -14.60 -6.96 23.66
N ARG A 21 -15.26 -7.95 24.27
CA ARG A 21 -15.15 -8.28 25.70
C ARG A 21 -13.76 -8.77 26.08
N MET A 22 -13.13 -9.59 25.22
CA MET A 22 -11.79 -10.16 25.40
C MET A 22 -10.65 -9.20 25.13
N ARG A 23 -10.94 -7.92 24.79
CA ARG A 23 -9.86 -6.93 24.55
C ARG A 23 -8.99 -6.75 25.78
N PRO A 24 -7.66 -6.76 25.63
CA PRO A 24 -6.72 -6.38 26.68
C PRO A 24 -7.07 -5.03 27.31
N ARG A 25 -7.03 -4.96 28.63
CA ARG A 25 -7.24 -3.74 29.41
C ARG A 25 -5.94 -3.11 29.89
N THR A 26 -4.88 -3.92 29.98
CA THR A 26 -3.54 -3.51 30.40
C THR A 26 -2.48 -3.91 29.36
N LEU A 27 -1.29 -3.33 29.45
CA LEU A 27 -0.18 -3.70 28.58
C LEU A 27 0.25 -5.17 28.75
N ASP A 28 0.16 -5.69 29.95
CA ASP A 28 0.56 -7.07 30.28
C ASP A 28 -0.43 -8.12 29.73
N GLU A 29 -1.64 -7.70 29.35
CA GLU A 29 -2.62 -8.55 28.68
C GLU A 29 -2.46 -8.59 27.16
N VAL A 30 -1.68 -7.68 26.56
CA VAL A 30 -1.46 -7.65 25.12
C VAL A 30 -0.49 -8.76 24.73
N VAL A 31 -0.90 -9.62 23.81
CA VAL A 31 -0.11 -10.78 23.35
C VAL A 31 0.36 -10.61 21.91
N GLY A 32 1.50 -11.22 21.57
CA GLY A 32 2.01 -11.34 20.20
C GLY A 32 2.63 -10.09 19.63
N GLN A 33 2.86 -9.02 20.43
CA GLN A 33 3.48 -7.77 19.99
C GLN A 33 4.71 -7.41 20.85
N GLU A 34 5.40 -8.40 21.38
CA GLU A 34 6.53 -8.24 22.32
C GLU A 34 7.68 -7.46 21.72
N HIS A 35 7.80 -7.47 20.38
CA HIS A 35 8.82 -6.72 19.64
C HIS A 35 8.66 -5.19 19.75
N ILE A 36 7.45 -4.69 20.08
CA ILE A 36 7.17 -3.25 20.28
C ILE A 36 6.78 -2.90 21.70
N ILE A 37 6.13 -3.81 22.46
CA ILE A 37 5.65 -3.54 23.83
C ILE A 37 6.37 -4.35 24.92
N GLY A 38 7.43 -5.10 24.59
CA GLY A 38 8.28 -5.72 25.58
C GLY A 38 8.81 -4.69 26.59
N LYS A 39 9.04 -5.09 27.85
CA LYS A 39 9.42 -4.17 28.97
C LYS A 39 10.67 -3.33 28.67
N ASP A 40 11.56 -3.82 27.82
CA ASP A 40 12.76 -3.15 27.33
C ASP A 40 12.52 -2.21 26.13
N LYS A 41 11.36 -2.26 25.51
CA LYS A 41 11.07 -1.55 24.29
C LYS A 41 10.70 -0.08 24.52
N LEU A 42 10.98 0.74 23.48
CA LEU A 42 10.74 2.18 23.54
C LEU A 42 9.29 2.53 23.89
N LEU A 43 8.33 1.88 23.21
CA LEU A 43 6.90 2.18 23.41
C LEU A 43 6.45 1.87 24.84
N TYR A 44 6.84 0.71 25.39
CA TYR A 44 6.51 0.36 26.78
C TYR A 44 7.03 1.39 27.77
N ARG A 45 8.31 1.79 27.63
CA ARG A 45 8.94 2.79 28.51
C ARG A 45 8.27 4.16 28.38
N ALA A 46 7.94 4.58 27.15
CA ALA A 46 7.25 5.85 26.89
C ALA A 46 5.85 5.88 27.54
N ILE A 47 5.10 4.78 27.45
CA ILE A 47 3.78 4.64 28.08
C ILE A 47 3.92 4.73 29.62
N LYS A 48 4.82 3.97 30.20
CA LYS A 48 5.04 3.98 31.67
C LYS A 48 5.53 5.31 32.20
N ALA A 49 6.30 6.05 31.41
CA ALA A 49 6.76 7.39 31.77
C ALA A 49 5.75 8.50 31.47
N ASP A 50 4.59 8.17 30.92
CA ASP A 50 3.56 9.12 30.45
C ASP A 50 4.13 10.18 29.46
N LYS A 51 5.08 9.74 28.61
CA LYS A 51 5.82 10.57 27.64
C LYS A 51 5.60 10.03 26.22
N ILE A 52 4.33 10.04 25.77
CA ILE A 52 3.96 9.52 24.45
C ILE A 52 3.98 10.65 23.44
N SER A 53 4.68 10.44 22.32
CA SER A 53 4.58 11.22 21.09
C SER A 53 3.50 10.65 20.17
N SER A 54 3.22 11.31 19.06
CA SER A 54 2.31 10.76 18.04
C SER A 54 2.86 9.46 17.45
N ILE A 55 1.94 8.54 17.15
CA ILE A 55 2.24 7.15 16.75
C ILE A 55 1.39 6.79 15.54
N ILE A 56 1.96 5.99 14.63
CA ILE A 56 1.21 5.31 13.58
C ILE A 56 1.42 3.80 13.75
N PHE A 57 0.31 3.09 13.99
CA PHE A 57 0.27 1.64 13.98
C PHE A 57 -0.13 1.14 12.61
N TYR A 58 0.68 0.29 11.99
CA TYR A 58 0.30 -0.37 10.76
C TYR A 58 0.47 -1.88 10.86
N GLY A 59 -0.23 -2.63 10.01
CA GLY A 59 -0.17 -4.09 9.96
C GLY A 59 -1.53 -4.72 9.70
N PRO A 60 -1.61 -6.06 9.58
CA PRO A 60 -2.81 -6.79 9.22
C PRO A 60 -4.00 -6.55 10.15
N PRO A 61 -5.25 -6.80 9.69
CA PRO A 61 -6.43 -6.69 10.54
C PRO A 61 -6.37 -7.71 11.70
N GLY A 62 -7.02 -7.38 12.82
CA GLY A 62 -7.10 -8.26 13.98
C GLY A 62 -5.83 -8.39 14.83
N THR A 63 -4.74 -7.68 14.50
CA THR A 63 -3.46 -7.70 15.24
C THR A 63 -3.45 -6.86 16.50
N GLY A 64 -4.52 -6.11 16.78
CA GLY A 64 -4.69 -5.36 18.03
C GLY A 64 -4.40 -3.86 17.96
N LYS A 65 -4.31 -3.22 16.79
CA LYS A 65 -4.04 -1.76 16.62
C LYS A 65 -4.96 -0.89 17.49
N THR A 66 -6.26 -1.02 17.33
CA THR A 66 -7.28 -0.30 18.13
C THR A 66 -7.22 -0.64 19.62
N THR A 67 -6.92 -1.90 19.93
CA THR A 67 -6.77 -2.39 21.29
C THR A 67 -5.58 -1.74 21.98
N LEU A 68 -4.43 -1.73 21.32
CA LEU A 68 -3.21 -1.14 21.87
C LEU A 68 -3.38 0.37 22.09
N ALA A 69 -4.04 1.09 21.17
CA ALA A 69 -4.36 2.50 21.36
C ALA A 69 -5.20 2.76 22.61
N LYS A 70 -6.21 1.92 22.86
CA LYS A 70 -7.04 2.00 24.08
C LYS A 70 -6.26 1.68 25.35
N VAL A 71 -5.42 0.65 25.31
CA VAL A 71 -4.55 0.30 26.47
C VAL A 71 -3.58 1.43 26.80
N ILE A 72 -3.02 2.07 25.76
CA ILE A 72 -2.18 3.26 25.92
C ILE A 72 -2.95 4.38 26.62
N ALA A 73 -4.14 4.70 26.12
CA ALA A 73 -4.97 5.75 26.70
C ALA A 73 -5.36 5.47 28.15
N ASN A 74 -5.72 4.22 28.47
CA ASN A 74 -6.05 3.80 29.83
C ASN A 74 -4.85 3.84 30.80
N THR A 75 -3.64 3.66 30.28
CA THR A 75 -2.40 3.66 31.09
C THR A 75 -1.86 5.06 31.30
N THR A 76 -2.26 6.01 30.45
CA THR A 76 -1.83 7.41 30.49
C THR A 76 -2.94 8.29 31.10
N SER A 77 -2.58 9.49 31.53
CA SER A 77 -3.55 10.48 32.06
C SER A 77 -4.29 11.25 30.97
N ALA A 78 -4.23 10.82 29.71
CA ALA A 78 -4.80 11.51 28.57
C ALA A 78 -6.30 11.20 28.37
N GLU A 79 -7.04 12.17 27.82
CA GLU A 79 -8.38 11.95 27.30
C GLU A 79 -8.32 11.18 25.97
N PHE A 80 -9.16 10.15 25.81
CA PHE A 80 -9.21 9.37 24.59
C PHE A 80 -10.39 9.76 23.72
N GLN A 81 -10.10 10.22 22.50
CA GLN A 81 -11.10 10.51 21.49
C GLN A 81 -10.84 9.59 20.30
N GLN A 82 -11.88 9.00 19.73
CA GLN A 82 -11.78 8.07 18.61
C GLN A 82 -12.59 8.57 17.42
N ILE A 83 -11.96 8.57 16.25
CA ILE A 83 -12.57 8.84 14.95
C ILE A 83 -12.32 7.66 14.03
N ASN A 84 -13.33 7.30 13.23
CA ASN A 84 -13.17 6.35 12.14
C ASN A 84 -13.13 7.12 10.82
N ALA A 85 -11.99 7.07 10.12
CA ALA A 85 -11.77 7.84 8.90
C ALA A 85 -12.68 7.41 7.72
N THR A 86 -13.32 6.24 7.79
CA THR A 86 -14.27 5.80 6.75
C THR A 86 -15.61 6.54 6.77
N VAL A 87 -15.98 7.16 7.88
CA VAL A 87 -17.28 7.82 8.11
C VAL A 87 -17.13 9.29 8.49
N ALA A 88 -16.01 9.64 9.14
CA ALA A 88 -15.80 10.96 9.71
C ALA A 88 -15.43 12.00 8.64
N GLY A 89 -16.00 13.20 8.82
CA GLY A 89 -15.71 14.38 8.03
C GLY A 89 -14.87 15.42 8.77
N LYS A 90 -14.67 16.57 8.13
CA LYS A 90 -13.92 17.70 8.70
C LYS A 90 -14.56 18.20 10.01
N LYS A 91 -15.88 18.20 10.10
CA LYS A 91 -16.61 18.67 11.27
C LYS A 91 -16.32 17.86 12.52
N ASP A 92 -16.24 16.52 12.38
CA ASP A 92 -15.93 15.65 13.52
C ASP A 92 -14.52 15.93 14.06
N MET A 93 -13.56 16.22 13.18
CA MET A 93 -12.21 16.62 13.58
C MET A 93 -12.19 17.98 14.29
N GLU A 94 -12.97 18.95 13.80
CA GLU A 94 -13.11 20.28 14.41
C GLU A 94 -13.67 20.17 15.85
N GLU A 95 -14.68 19.34 16.08
CA GLU A 95 -15.26 19.08 17.40
C GLU A 95 -14.24 18.47 18.37
N VAL A 96 -13.46 17.49 17.92
CA VAL A 96 -12.41 16.87 18.75
C VAL A 96 -11.30 17.87 19.07
N VAL A 97 -10.87 18.68 18.11
CA VAL A 97 -9.85 19.71 18.32
C VAL A 97 -10.34 20.77 19.31
N ALA A 98 -11.60 21.23 19.18
CA ALA A 98 -12.18 22.19 20.10
C ALA A 98 -12.21 21.65 21.54
N LYS A 99 -12.65 20.40 21.72
CA LYS A 99 -12.66 19.72 23.02
C LYS A 99 -11.23 19.53 23.58
N ALA A 100 -10.26 19.19 22.73
CA ALA A 100 -8.87 19.03 23.15
C ALA A 100 -8.27 20.34 23.67
N LYS A 101 -8.54 21.48 23.00
CA LYS A 101 -8.13 22.81 23.45
C LYS A 101 -8.75 23.20 24.79
N GLU A 102 -10.03 22.91 24.96
CA GLU A 102 -10.75 23.15 26.22
C GLU A 102 -10.11 22.37 27.36
N LEU A 103 -9.90 21.06 27.17
CA LEU A 103 -9.30 20.17 28.18
C LEU A 103 -7.86 20.60 28.53
N GLN A 104 -7.09 21.00 27.53
CA GLN A 104 -5.71 21.48 27.73
C GLN A 104 -5.71 22.83 28.51
N GLY A 105 -6.61 23.75 28.12
CA GLY A 105 -6.67 25.08 28.75
C GLY A 105 -7.20 25.05 30.18
N MET A 106 -8.30 24.33 30.44
CA MET A 106 -8.96 24.32 31.74
C MET A 106 -8.35 23.31 32.73
N TYR A 107 -7.96 22.13 32.23
CA TYR A 107 -7.58 21.01 33.09
C TYR A 107 -6.13 20.55 32.90
N ARG A 108 -5.37 21.16 31.99
CA ARG A 108 -4.01 20.75 31.61
C ARG A 108 -3.97 19.26 31.19
N LYS A 109 -5.09 18.73 30.71
CA LYS A 109 -5.24 17.34 30.30
C LYS A 109 -4.89 17.20 28.83
N ARG A 110 -4.04 16.23 28.49
CA ARG A 110 -3.68 15.92 27.10
C ARG A 110 -4.80 15.10 26.45
N THR A 111 -4.92 15.21 25.14
CA THR A 111 -5.89 14.44 24.35
C THR A 111 -5.16 13.51 23.39
N ILE A 112 -5.44 12.23 23.46
CA ILE A 112 -5.08 11.23 22.45
C ILE A 112 -6.23 11.16 21.46
N LEU A 113 -5.95 11.53 20.21
CA LEU A 113 -6.87 11.31 19.09
C LEU A 113 -6.46 10.01 18.37
N PHE A 114 -7.29 8.99 18.51
CA PHE A 114 -7.15 7.75 17.75
C PHE A 114 -7.95 7.83 16.45
N ILE A 115 -7.26 7.63 15.32
CA ILE A 115 -7.88 7.61 13.99
C ILE A 115 -7.73 6.19 13.43
N ASP A 116 -8.86 5.48 13.35
CA ASP A 116 -8.91 4.16 12.70
C ASP A 116 -8.98 4.34 11.18
N GLU A 117 -8.20 3.53 10.44
CA GLU A 117 -8.07 3.57 8.98
C GLU A 117 -7.64 4.96 8.45
N ILE A 118 -6.61 5.57 9.06
CA ILE A 118 -6.15 6.94 8.77
C ILE A 118 -5.85 7.17 7.28
N HIS A 119 -5.50 6.14 6.53
CA HIS A 119 -5.29 6.19 5.08
C HIS A 119 -6.54 6.56 4.28
N ARG A 120 -7.75 6.46 4.87
CA ARG A 120 -9.00 6.87 4.25
C ARG A 120 -9.21 8.38 4.27
N PHE A 121 -8.49 9.10 5.11
CA PHE A 121 -8.50 10.55 5.07
C PHE A 121 -7.75 11.06 3.84
N ASN A 122 -8.33 12.01 3.12
CA ASN A 122 -7.65 12.69 2.04
C ASN A 122 -6.53 13.62 2.58
N LYS A 123 -5.64 14.08 1.70
CA LYS A 123 -4.50 14.92 2.08
C LYS A 123 -4.92 16.17 2.89
N GLY A 124 -5.99 16.86 2.48
CA GLY A 124 -6.47 18.05 3.19
C GLY A 124 -6.99 17.77 4.61
N GLN A 125 -7.58 16.58 4.84
CA GLN A 125 -8.00 16.14 6.16
C GLN A 125 -6.78 15.79 7.05
N GLN A 126 -5.77 15.16 6.47
CA GLN A 126 -4.53 14.86 7.18
C GLN A 126 -3.74 16.15 7.48
N ASP A 127 -3.67 17.10 6.55
CA ASP A 127 -3.03 18.40 6.74
C ASP A 127 -3.70 19.24 7.84
N TYR A 128 -5.03 19.14 7.97
CA TYR A 128 -5.77 19.83 9.03
C TYR A 128 -5.29 19.47 10.44
N LEU A 129 -4.82 18.26 10.66
CA LEU A 129 -4.33 17.79 11.96
C LEU A 129 -2.91 18.30 12.31
N LEU A 130 -2.11 18.65 11.31
CA LEU A 130 -0.70 19.00 11.48
C LEU A 130 -0.45 20.07 12.55
N PRO A 131 -1.12 21.25 12.54
CA PRO A 131 -0.86 22.29 13.53
C PRO A 131 -1.08 21.80 14.97
N TYR A 132 -2.09 20.96 15.18
CA TYR A 132 -2.47 20.47 16.51
C TYR A 132 -1.60 19.31 17.01
N VAL A 133 -0.96 18.60 16.10
CA VAL A 133 0.07 17.61 16.41
C VAL A 133 1.39 18.33 16.73
N GLU A 134 1.70 19.40 16.00
CA GLU A 134 2.92 20.21 16.21
C GLU A 134 2.92 20.96 17.53
N ASP A 135 1.81 21.58 17.90
CA ASP A 135 1.69 22.35 19.14
C ASP A 135 1.37 21.48 20.38
N GLY A 136 1.18 20.17 20.17
CA GLY A 136 0.89 19.23 21.25
C GLY A 136 -0.53 19.28 21.81
N THR A 137 -1.46 19.99 21.15
CA THR A 137 -2.89 20.00 21.51
C THR A 137 -3.45 18.57 21.41
N ILE A 138 -2.97 17.80 20.43
CA ILE A 138 -3.36 16.41 20.17
C ILE A 138 -2.12 15.52 20.10
N ILE A 139 -2.19 14.36 20.76
CA ILE A 139 -1.31 13.23 20.52
C ILE A 139 -2.04 12.34 19.51
N LEU A 140 -1.56 12.27 18.29
CA LEU A 140 -2.17 11.43 17.23
C LEU A 140 -1.75 9.97 17.41
N ILE A 141 -2.73 9.06 17.42
CA ILE A 141 -2.48 7.62 17.22
C ILE A 141 -3.25 7.20 15.96
N GLY A 142 -2.56 7.11 14.84
CA GLY A 142 -3.12 6.62 13.58
C GLY A 142 -3.05 5.09 13.51
N ALA A 143 -4.12 4.43 13.03
CA ALA A 143 -4.11 3.02 12.70
C ALA A 143 -4.40 2.81 11.22
N THR A 144 -3.67 1.91 10.58
CA THR A 144 -3.86 1.57 9.17
C THR A 144 -3.50 0.11 8.91
N THR A 145 -4.15 -0.48 7.90
CA THR A 145 -3.75 -1.78 7.34
C THR A 145 -2.77 -1.61 6.17
N GLU A 146 -2.60 -0.39 5.67
CA GLU A 146 -1.76 -0.07 4.53
C GLU A 146 -0.39 0.46 4.96
N ASN A 147 0.60 0.39 4.06
CA ASN A 147 1.93 0.93 4.35
C ASN A 147 1.86 2.45 4.51
N PRO A 148 2.14 2.99 5.72
CA PRO A 148 1.96 4.40 6.02
C PRO A 148 2.85 5.32 5.17
N TYR A 149 3.99 4.86 4.69
CA TYR A 149 4.88 5.65 3.85
C TYR A 149 4.32 6.01 2.48
N PHE A 150 3.28 5.28 2.01
CA PHE A 150 2.60 5.57 0.75
C PHE A 150 1.30 6.35 0.95
N GLU A 151 0.60 6.10 2.06
CA GLU A 151 -0.79 6.52 2.23
C GLU A 151 -0.97 7.65 3.24
N VAL A 152 -0.02 7.83 4.15
CA VAL A 152 -0.07 8.89 5.15
C VAL A 152 0.82 10.06 4.72
N ASN A 153 0.36 11.29 4.96
CA ASN A 153 1.11 12.50 4.63
C ASN A 153 2.50 12.48 5.27
N GLY A 154 3.53 12.74 4.46
CA GLY A 154 4.93 12.79 4.90
C GLY A 154 5.19 13.72 6.08
N ALA A 155 4.42 14.81 6.20
CA ALA A 155 4.51 15.72 7.33
C ALA A 155 3.99 15.11 8.65
N LEU A 156 2.95 14.27 8.62
CA LEU A 156 2.51 13.49 9.79
C LEU A 156 3.51 12.38 10.13
N ILE A 157 4.01 11.69 9.10
CA ILE A 157 5.05 10.65 9.25
C ILE A 157 6.28 11.19 9.98
N SER A 158 6.78 12.36 9.58
CA SER A 158 7.99 12.96 10.18
C SER A 158 7.82 13.34 11.66
N ARG A 159 6.57 13.43 12.14
CA ARG A 159 6.19 13.80 13.52
C ARG A 159 5.67 12.62 14.34
N SER A 160 5.67 11.43 13.77
CA SER A 160 5.13 10.25 14.39
C SER A 160 6.16 9.13 14.46
N VAL A 161 6.07 8.28 15.48
CA VAL A 161 6.83 7.03 15.52
C VAL A 161 5.97 5.93 14.91
N ILE A 162 6.53 5.20 13.95
CA ILE A 162 5.81 4.13 13.25
C ILE A 162 6.12 2.80 13.91
N PHE A 163 5.09 2.03 14.22
CA PHE A 163 5.19 0.68 14.74
C PHE A 163 4.41 -0.31 13.87
N GLU A 164 5.10 -1.35 13.44
CA GLU A 164 4.50 -2.47 12.73
C GLU A 164 3.94 -3.50 13.73
N LEU A 165 2.63 -3.79 13.61
CA LEU A 165 2.01 -4.90 14.31
C LEU A 165 2.03 -6.13 13.41
N LYS A 166 2.57 -7.21 13.92
CA LYS A 166 2.66 -8.49 13.22
C LYS A 166 1.43 -9.36 13.49
N PRO A 167 1.12 -10.33 12.61
CA PRO A 167 0.15 -11.38 12.92
C PRO A 167 0.43 -11.99 14.28
N ILE A 168 -0.60 -12.22 15.06
CA ILE A 168 -0.44 -12.82 16.41
C ILE A 168 0.05 -14.26 16.24
N PRO A 169 1.11 -14.67 16.95
CA PRO A 169 1.63 -16.03 16.86
C PRO A 169 0.56 -17.08 17.21
N ARG A 170 0.63 -18.23 16.53
CA ARG A 170 -0.31 -19.34 16.69
C ARG A 170 -0.55 -19.72 18.16
N GLU A 171 0.52 -19.88 18.93
CA GLU A 171 0.42 -20.24 20.35
C GLU A 171 -0.29 -19.16 21.19
N ALA A 172 -0.07 -17.90 20.89
CA ALA A 172 -0.74 -16.79 21.55
C ALA A 172 -2.26 -16.75 21.19
N ILE A 173 -2.64 -17.11 19.96
CA ILE A 173 -4.06 -17.30 19.60
C ILE A 173 -4.67 -18.46 20.36
N LYS A 174 -3.97 -19.59 20.50
CA LYS A 174 -4.45 -20.75 21.30
C LYS A 174 -4.73 -20.36 22.75
N GLU A 175 -3.81 -19.65 23.39
CA GLU A 175 -3.99 -19.16 24.76
C GLU A 175 -5.17 -18.17 24.86
N LEU A 176 -5.32 -17.28 23.89
CA LEU A 176 -6.45 -16.36 23.81
C LEU A 176 -7.79 -17.11 23.70
N LEU A 177 -7.86 -18.14 22.85
CA LEU A 177 -9.06 -18.96 22.65
C LEU A 177 -9.39 -19.77 23.92
N LYS A 178 -8.39 -20.40 24.56
CA LYS A 178 -8.57 -21.08 25.86
C LYS A 178 -9.16 -20.11 26.91
N LYS A 179 -8.55 -18.93 27.02
CA LYS A 179 -9.05 -17.89 27.91
C LYS A 179 -10.48 -17.49 27.56
N ALA A 180 -10.80 -17.32 26.27
CA ALA A 180 -12.13 -16.94 25.82
C ALA A 180 -13.21 -17.98 26.14
N VAL A 181 -12.89 -19.29 26.10
CA VAL A 181 -13.81 -20.37 26.42
C VAL A 181 -14.09 -20.45 27.94
N TYR A 182 -13.05 -20.31 28.78
CA TYR A 182 -13.14 -20.61 30.19
C TYR A 182 -13.30 -19.39 31.14
N ASP A 183 -13.03 -18.17 30.65
CA ASP A 183 -13.20 -16.94 31.42
C ASP A 183 -14.70 -16.67 31.67
N THR A 184 -15.10 -16.65 32.93
CA THR A 184 -16.50 -16.44 33.37
C THR A 184 -16.89 -14.95 33.39
N ASP A 185 -15.93 -14.05 33.44
CA ASP A 185 -16.18 -12.60 33.52
C ASP A 185 -16.32 -11.97 32.10
N ARG A 186 -15.36 -12.21 31.26
CA ARG A 186 -15.29 -11.59 29.90
C ARG A 186 -15.51 -12.59 28.78
N GLY A 187 -15.29 -13.86 29.02
CA GLY A 187 -15.36 -14.93 28.02
C GLY A 187 -16.74 -15.57 27.92
N MET A 188 -16.72 -16.84 27.58
CA MET A 188 -17.90 -17.71 27.42
C MET A 188 -18.02 -18.75 28.53
N GLY A 189 -17.28 -18.63 29.65
CA GLY A 189 -17.27 -19.60 30.73
C GLY A 189 -18.66 -19.88 31.36
N ALA A 190 -19.58 -18.90 31.33
CA ALA A 190 -20.96 -19.06 31.78
C ALA A 190 -21.78 -20.09 30.95
N TYR A 191 -21.34 -20.40 29.72
CA TYR A 191 -22.02 -21.37 28.84
C TYR A 191 -21.55 -22.81 29.05
N ASN A 192 -20.63 -23.06 30.01
CA ASN A 192 -20.06 -24.37 30.30
C ASN A 192 -19.47 -25.08 29.06
N GLY A 193 -18.78 -24.29 28.20
CA GLY A 193 -18.15 -24.79 26.99
C GLY A 193 -16.81 -25.46 27.26
N THR A 194 -16.46 -26.42 26.39
CA THR A 194 -15.14 -27.05 26.32
C THR A 194 -14.65 -27.01 24.85
N ILE A 195 -13.36 -27.00 24.65
CA ILE A 195 -12.76 -27.03 23.30
C ILE A 195 -11.70 -28.12 23.22
N ASP A 196 -11.76 -28.93 22.17
CA ASP A 196 -10.79 -29.98 21.94
C ASP A 196 -9.48 -29.37 21.39
N GLU A 197 -8.34 -30.06 21.63
CA GLU A 197 -7.04 -29.50 21.29
C GLU A 197 -6.84 -29.38 19.74
N ASP A 198 -7.38 -30.32 18.98
CA ASP A 198 -7.36 -30.29 17.50
C ASP A 198 -8.26 -29.17 16.94
N ALA A 199 -9.40 -28.89 17.56
CA ALA A 199 -10.25 -27.74 17.23
C ALA A 199 -9.53 -26.41 17.51
N LEU A 200 -8.83 -26.36 18.64
CA LEU A 200 -8.03 -25.20 19.05
C LEU A 200 -6.88 -24.95 18.08
N ASP A 201 -6.16 -26.00 17.70
CA ASP A 201 -5.10 -25.95 16.71
C ASP A 201 -5.61 -25.47 15.36
N PHE A 202 -6.72 -26.03 14.90
CA PHE A 202 -7.36 -25.62 13.65
C PHE A 202 -7.77 -24.15 13.62
N LEU A 203 -8.45 -23.66 14.68
CA LEU A 203 -8.87 -22.26 14.76
C LEU A 203 -7.68 -21.29 14.82
N ALA A 204 -6.61 -21.67 15.51
CA ALA A 204 -5.40 -20.88 15.59
C ALA A 204 -4.71 -20.75 14.23
N ASP A 205 -4.61 -21.87 13.49
CA ASP A 205 -3.99 -21.91 12.16
C ASP A 205 -4.81 -21.11 11.12
N ILE A 206 -6.13 -21.37 11.07
CA ILE A 206 -6.97 -20.73 10.05
C ILE A 206 -7.20 -19.25 10.29
N SER A 207 -7.03 -18.76 11.52
CA SER A 207 -7.15 -17.34 11.85
C SER A 207 -6.05 -16.49 11.19
N GLY A 208 -4.90 -17.09 10.85
CA GLY A 208 -3.76 -16.39 10.26
C GLY A 208 -3.23 -15.25 11.13
N GLY A 209 -3.38 -15.37 12.47
CA GLY A 209 -2.98 -14.34 13.43
C GLY A 209 -3.99 -13.20 13.64
N ASP A 210 -5.22 -13.33 13.11
CA ASP A 210 -6.34 -12.41 13.36
C ASP A 210 -7.14 -12.87 14.59
N ALA A 211 -6.88 -12.26 15.75
CA ALA A 211 -7.58 -12.57 17.00
C ALA A 211 -9.10 -12.38 16.93
N ARG A 212 -9.58 -11.38 16.19
CA ARG A 212 -11.01 -11.11 16.03
C ARG A 212 -11.68 -12.25 15.26
N HIS A 213 -11.04 -12.76 14.23
CA HIS A 213 -11.55 -13.89 13.45
C HIS A 213 -11.64 -15.16 14.32
N ALA A 214 -10.59 -15.46 15.08
CA ALA A 214 -10.56 -16.61 15.98
C ALA A 214 -11.65 -16.53 17.07
N LEU A 215 -11.81 -15.38 17.72
CA LEU A 215 -12.81 -15.15 18.76
C LEU A 215 -14.24 -15.20 18.24
N ASN A 216 -14.51 -14.66 17.06
CA ASN A 216 -15.84 -14.73 16.45
C ASN A 216 -16.23 -16.18 16.10
N ALA A 217 -15.28 -17.00 15.65
CA ALA A 217 -15.53 -18.41 15.36
C ALA A 217 -15.90 -19.18 16.61
N ILE A 218 -15.16 -19.00 17.73
CA ILE A 218 -15.47 -19.67 18.99
C ILE A 218 -16.78 -19.18 19.61
N GLU A 219 -17.08 -17.87 19.51
CA GLU A 219 -18.37 -17.33 19.98
C GLU A 219 -19.53 -17.99 19.24
N LEU A 220 -19.45 -18.06 17.90
CA LEU A 220 -20.46 -18.71 17.08
C LEU A 220 -20.62 -20.19 17.46
N GLY A 221 -19.50 -20.91 17.62
CA GLY A 221 -19.51 -22.32 18.00
C GLY A 221 -20.21 -22.56 19.33
N ILE A 222 -19.90 -21.79 20.36
CA ILE A 222 -20.54 -21.93 21.68
C ILE A 222 -22.02 -21.55 21.66
N MET A 223 -22.39 -20.51 20.88
CA MET A 223 -23.76 -20.02 20.82
C MET A 223 -24.70 -20.90 19.99
N THR A 224 -24.18 -21.73 19.10
CA THR A 224 -24.99 -22.53 18.16
C THR A 224 -24.92 -24.04 18.38
N THR A 225 -24.03 -24.53 19.26
CA THR A 225 -23.88 -25.96 19.54
C THR A 225 -24.74 -26.31 20.73
N GLU A 226 -25.55 -27.37 20.61
CA GLU A 226 -26.36 -27.88 21.71
C GLU A 226 -25.50 -28.57 22.77
N PRO A 227 -25.85 -28.46 24.07
CA PRO A 227 -25.14 -29.16 25.14
C PRO A 227 -25.21 -30.68 24.94
N GLY A 228 -24.12 -31.37 25.20
CA GLY A 228 -24.04 -32.81 25.20
C GLY A 228 -24.77 -33.45 26.42
N PRO A 229 -24.77 -34.78 26.52
CA PRO A 229 -25.39 -35.51 27.63
C PRO A 229 -24.82 -35.16 29.02
N ASP A 230 -23.61 -34.64 29.08
CA ASP A 230 -22.91 -34.17 30.28
C ASP A 230 -23.24 -32.70 30.63
N GLY A 231 -24.13 -32.07 29.89
CA GLY A 231 -24.52 -30.67 30.07
C GLY A 231 -23.46 -29.66 29.63
N LYS A 232 -22.46 -30.08 28.86
CA LYS A 232 -21.41 -29.21 28.34
C LYS A 232 -21.56 -29.00 26.85
N ILE A 233 -21.11 -27.83 26.37
CA ILE A 233 -21.00 -27.54 24.94
C ILE A 233 -19.60 -27.93 24.48
N HIS A 234 -19.51 -28.94 23.61
CA HIS A 234 -18.24 -29.46 23.10
C HIS A 234 -17.89 -28.84 21.74
N ILE A 235 -16.84 -28.04 21.69
CA ILE A 235 -16.29 -27.50 20.43
C ILE A 235 -15.27 -28.51 19.92
N THR A 236 -15.75 -29.41 19.08
CA THR A 236 -14.94 -30.40 18.38
C THR A 236 -14.36 -29.79 17.10
N LEU A 237 -13.43 -30.49 16.44
CA LEU A 237 -12.87 -30.08 15.16
C LEU A 237 -13.97 -29.87 14.09
N ASP A 238 -14.98 -30.72 14.05
CA ASP A 238 -16.09 -30.60 13.12
C ASP A 238 -16.91 -29.33 13.34
N VAL A 239 -17.25 -29.02 14.59
CA VAL A 239 -17.90 -27.75 14.98
C VAL A 239 -17.04 -26.56 14.59
N ALA A 240 -15.74 -26.59 14.89
CA ALA A 240 -14.82 -25.52 14.56
C ALA A 240 -14.74 -25.26 13.05
N GLN A 241 -14.74 -26.32 12.24
CA GLN A 241 -14.75 -26.22 10.77
C GLN A 241 -16.05 -25.59 10.24
N GLN A 242 -17.19 -25.94 10.84
CA GLN A 242 -18.48 -25.34 10.45
C GLN A 242 -18.59 -23.87 10.82
N CYS A 243 -17.97 -23.43 11.92
CA CYS A 243 -17.96 -22.03 12.38
C CYS A 243 -17.06 -21.12 11.53
N ILE A 244 -16.11 -21.68 10.81
CA ILE A 244 -15.31 -20.96 9.84
C ILE A 244 -16.12 -20.88 8.53
N GLN A 245 -16.95 -19.85 8.40
CA GLN A 245 -17.43 -19.49 7.07
C GLN A 245 -16.19 -19.33 6.17
N LYS A 246 -16.15 -20.06 5.04
CA LYS A 246 -15.11 -19.88 4.03
C LYS A 246 -14.98 -18.39 3.77
N ARG A 247 -13.99 -17.75 4.34
CA ARG A 247 -13.53 -16.50 3.77
C ARG A 247 -13.15 -16.87 2.34
N ALA A 248 -13.84 -16.30 1.37
CA ALA A 248 -13.14 -15.92 0.15
C ALA A 248 -11.81 -15.36 0.67
N THR A 249 -10.70 -16.00 0.30
CA THR A 249 -9.35 -15.63 0.72
C THR A 249 -9.31 -14.11 0.68
N ARG A 250 -9.43 -13.44 1.83
CA ARG A 250 -9.27 -12.00 1.90
C ARG A 250 -7.79 -11.76 1.69
N TYR A 251 -7.46 -11.66 0.45
CA TYR A 251 -6.35 -10.90 -0.02
C TYR A 251 -6.60 -9.54 0.58
N ASP A 252 -5.80 -9.19 1.56
CA ASP A 252 -5.82 -7.86 2.10
C ASP A 252 -5.34 -6.96 0.96
N LYS A 253 -6.30 -6.30 0.30
CA LYS A 253 -6.04 -5.48 -0.90
C LYS A 253 -5.05 -4.36 -0.63
N ASN A 254 -4.73 -4.15 0.65
CA ASN A 254 -3.96 -3.03 1.15
C ASN A 254 -2.88 -3.43 2.17
N GLY A 255 -2.57 -4.73 2.35
CA GLY A 255 -1.52 -5.21 3.27
C GLY A 255 -0.18 -5.49 2.58
N ASP A 256 0.90 -5.69 3.35
CA ASP A 256 2.25 -5.99 2.83
C ASP A 256 2.25 -7.18 1.85
N ASN A 257 1.44 -8.22 2.10
CA ASN A 257 1.23 -9.34 1.16
C ASN A 257 0.67 -8.92 -0.21
N HIS A 258 -0.09 -7.82 -0.29
CA HIS A 258 -0.57 -7.27 -1.55
C HIS A 258 0.59 -6.69 -2.36
N TYR A 259 1.36 -5.78 -1.73
CA TYR A 259 2.51 -5.16 -2.39
C TYR A 259 3.60 -6.19 -2.74
N ASP A 260 3.83 -7.17 -1.88
CA ASP A 260 4.76 -8.27 -2.14
C ASP A 260 4.33 -9.14 -3.32
N THR A 261 3.04 -9.47 -3.43
CA THR A 261 2.50 -10.24 -4.56
C THR A 261 2.59 -9.45 -5.86
N ILE A 262 2.25 -8.15 -5.85
CA ILE A 262 2.40 -7.27 -7.01
C ILE A 262 3.87 -7.14 -7.41
N SER A 263 4.75 -6.94 -6.44
CA SER A 263 6.20 -6.86 -6.67
C SER A 263 6.74 -8.16 -7.28
N ALA A 264 6.32 -9.31 -6.76
CA ALA A 264 6.69 -10.62 -7.29
C ALA A 264 6.15 -10.82 -8.72
N PHE A 265 4.89 -10.42 -8.98
CA PHE A 265 4.27 -10.44 -10.30
C PHE A 265 5.08 -9.65 -11.34
N ILE A 266 5.39 -8.39 -11.02
CA ILE A 266 6.18 -7.52 -11.92
C ILE A 266 7.59 -8.10 -12.12
N LYS A 267 8.26 -8.52 -11.03
CA LYS A 267 9.60 -9.10 -11.09
C LYS A 267 9.66 -10.39 -11.90
N SER A 268 8.60 -11.22 -11.87
CA SER A 268 8.51 -12.44 -12.67
C SER A 268 8.41 -12.12 -14.17
N MET A 269 7.57 -11.15 -14.56
CA MET A 269 7.50 -10.70 -15.96
C MET A 269 8.83 -10.07 -16.42
N ARG A 270 9.44 -9.23 -15.59
CA ARG A 270 10.76 -8.62 -15.83
C ARG A 270 11.85 -9.67 -15.95
N GLY A 271 11.83 -10.68 -15.09
CA GLY A 271 12.80 -11.79 -15.06
C GLY A 271 12.58 -12.87 -16.12
N SER A 272 11.57 -12.70 -16.99
CA SER A 272 11.25 -13.67 -18.06
C SER A 272 10.85 -15.06 -17.56
N ASP A 273 10.14 -15.12 -16.42
CA ASP A 273 9.55 -16.33 -15.89
C ASP A 273 8.01 -16.29 -16.09
N PRO A 274 7.48 -16.88 -17.19
CA PRO A 274 6.05 -16.88 -17.45
C PRO A 274 5.25 -17.72 -16.46
N ASP A 275 5.81 -18.80 -15.91
CA ASP A 275 5.10 -19.66 -14.97
C ASP A 275 4.89 -18.96 -13.63
N ALA A 276 5.91 -18.31 -13.09
CA ALA A 276 5.79 -17.50 -11.89
C ALA A 276 4.85 -16.31 -12.13
N ALA A 277 4.92 -15.65 -13.29
CA ALA A 277 4.06 -14.53 -13.62
C ALA A 277 2.56 -14.94 -13.65
N VAL A 278 2.23 -16.07 -14.27
CA VAL A 278 0.86 -16.61 -14.29
C VAL A 278 0.43 -17.06 -12.89
N TYR A 279 1.32 -17.64 -12.10
CA TYR A 279 1.01 -18.02 -10.71
C TYR A 279 0.62 -16.79 -9.87
N TYR A 280 1.40 -15.71 -9.93
CA TYR A 280 1.09 -14.49 -9.18
C TYR A 280 -0.13 -13.77 -9.74
N LEU A 281 -0.40 -13.82 -11.06
CA LEU A 281 -1.66 -13.38 -11.65
C LEU A 281 -2.83 -14.13 -11.03
N ALA A 282 -2.79 -15.47 -11.01
CA ALA A 282 -3.84 -16.30 -10.44
C ALA A 282 -4.04 -16.01 -8.95
N ARG A 283 -2.96 -15.78 -8.21
CA ARG A 283 -3.01 -15.40 -6.78
C ARG A 283 -3.72 -14.06 -6.58
N MET A 284 -3.44 -13.04 -7.40
CA MET A 284 -4.13 -11.74 -7.35
C MET A 284 -5.61 -11.87 -7.72
N LEU A 285 -5.95 -12.61 -8.78
CA LEU A 285 -7.33 -12.84 -9.23
C LEU A 285 -8.16 -13.59 -8.18
N ASN A 286 -7.61 -14.67 -7.60
CA ASN A 286 -8.25 -15.42 -6.52
C ASN A 286 -8.48 -14.58 -5.27
N ALA A 287 -7.63 -13.61 -5.05
CA ALA A 287 -7.74 -12.63 -3.97
C ALA A 287 -8.76 -11.49 -4.26
N GLY A 288 -9.36 -11.49 -5.44
CA GLY A 288 -10.33 -10.49 -5.86
C GLY A 288 -9.72 -9.12 -6.20
N GLU A 289 -8.44 -9.10 -6.65
CA GLU A 289 -7.81 -7.89 -7.14
C GLU A 289 -8.54 -7.34 -8.36
N SER A 290 -8.52 -6.02 -8.52
CA SER A 290 -9.14 -5.35 -9.66
C SER A 290 -8.42 -5.74 -10.95
N VAL A 291 -9.17 -6.26 -11.93
CA VAL A 291 -8.62 -6.60 -13.25
C VAL A 291 -8.03 -5.38 -13.96
N THR A 292 -8.60 -4.18 -13.74
CA THR A 292 -8.07 -2.92 -14.29
C THR A 292 -6.77 -2.51 -13.62
N PHE A 293 -6.62 -2.78 -12.31
CA PHE A 293 -5.36 -2.56 -11.62
C PHE A 293 -4.27 -3.50 -12.14
N ILE A 294 -4.57 -4.80 -12.30
CA ILE A 294 -3.63 -5.78 -12.84
C ILE A 294 -3.22 -5.38 -14.26
N ALA A 295 -4.17 -5.04 -15.14
CA ALA A 295 -3.90 -4.58 -16.50
C ALA A 295 -2.98 -3.35 -16.54
N ARG A 296 -3.17 -2.40 -15.63
CA ARG A 296 -2.27 -1.22 -15.49
C ARG A 296 -0.85 -1.63 -15.16
N ARG A 297 -0.63 -2.62 -14.30
CA ARG A 297 0.71 -3.12 -13.97
C ARG A 297 1.37 -3.81 -15.15
N ILE A 298 0.60 -4.52 -15.96
CA ILE A 298 1.08 -5.13 -17.21
C ILE A 298 1.51 -4.05 -18.20
N MET A 299 0.73 -2.97 -18.38
CA MET A 299 1.09 -1.84 -19.25
C MET A 299 2.39 -1.14 -18.82
N ILE A 300 2.56 -0.93 -17.51
CA ILE A 300 3.78 -0.33 -16.98
C ILE A 300 4.98 -1.24 -17.28
N CYS A 301 4.89 -2.54 -16.98
CA CYS A 301 5.96 -3.50 -17.26
C CYS A 301 6.29 -3.60 -18.74
N ALA A 302 5.28 -3.53 -19.63
CA ALA A 302 5.49 -3.50 -21.08
C ALA A 302 6.32 -2.29 -21.54
N SER A 303 6.12 -1.13 -20.92
CA SER A 303 6.86 0.10 -21.26
C SER A 303 8.22 0.18 -20.56
N GLU A 304 8.30 -0.20 -19.30
CA GLU A 304 9.48 -0.08 -18.44
C GLU A 304 10.51 -1.16 -18.75
N ASP A 305 10.08 -2.44 -18.85
CA ASP A 305 10.97 -3.60 -18.87
C ASP A 305 11.15 -4.19 -20.29
N VAL A 306 10.14 -4.10 -21.16
CA VAL A 306 10.21 -4.54 -22.54
C VAL A 306 10.59 -3.38 -23.47
N GLY A 307 9.92 -2.26 -23.35
CA GLY A 307 10.22 -1.05 -24.10
C GLY A 307 10.32 -1.27 -25.61
N ASN A 308 11.35 -0.69 -26.22
CA ASN A 308 11.59 -0.82 -27.66
C ASN A 308 12.25 -2.15 -28.08
N ALA A 309 12.57 -3.03 -27.17
CA ALA A 309 13.01 -4.38 -27.53
C ALA A 309 11.89 -5.17 -28.22
N ASP A 310 10.62 -4.92 -27.83
CA ASP A 310 9.43 -5.38 -28.54
C ASP A 310 8.31 -4.33 -28.45
N PRO A 311 8.17 -3.44 -29.45
CA PRO A 311 7.13 -2.41 -29.44
C PRO A 311 5.68 -2.95 -29.39
N GLN A 312 5.46 -4.22 -29.78
CA GLN A 312 4.13 -4.84 -29.72
C GLN A 312 3.70 -5.14 -28.26
N ALA A 313 4.62 -5.21 -27.31
CA ALA A 313 4.32 -5.47 -25.93
C ALA A 313 3.35 -4.44 -25.33
N LEU A 314 3.59 -3.15 -25.55
CA LEU A 314 2.69 -2.10 -25.08
C LEU A 314 1.33 -2.14 -25.81
N VAL A 315 1.32 -2.42 -27.11
CA VAL A 315 0.08 -2.56 -27.90
C VAL A 315 -0.76 -3.71 -27.34
N MET A 316 -0.14 -4.85 -27.06
CA MET A 316 -0.80 -6.01 -26.45
C MET A 316 -1.37 -5.65 -25.06
N ALA A 317 -0.60 -5.02 -24.22
CA ALA A 317 -1.00 -4.67 -22.85
C ALA A 317 -2.17 -3.66 -22.86
N VAL A 318 -2.13 -2.63 -23.74
CA VAL A 318 -3.22 -1.66 -23.85
C VAL A 318 -4.50 -2.32 -24.37
N ASN A 319 -4.42 -3.16 -25.42
CA ASN A 319 -5.59 -3.88 -25.91
C ASN A 319 -6.17 -4.83 -24.89
N ALA A 320 -5.35 -5.53 -24.13
CA ALA A 320 -5.78 -6.37 -23.02
C ALA A 320 -6.52 -5.56 -21.94
N SER A 321 -6.01 -4.37 -21.57
CA SER A 321 -6.67 -3.47 -20.62
C SER A 321 -8.08 -3.06 -21.09
N LEU A 322 -8.21 -2.65 -22.34
CA LEU A 322 -9.51 -2.29 -22.92
C LEU A 322 -10.47 -3.47 -23.02
N ALA A 323 -9.95 -4.65 -23.30
CA ALA A 323 -10.75 -5.87 -23.43
C ALA A 323 -11.31 -6.34 -22.07
N VAL A 324 -10.48 -6.34 -21.00
CA VAL A 324 -10.93 -6.79 -19.68
C VAL A 324 -12.02 -5.89 -19.08
N GLU A 325 -12.00 -4.59 -19.38
CA GLU A 325 -13.06 -3.65 -18.96
C GLU A 325 -14.42 -3.97 -19.63
N ARG A 326 -14.42 -4.48 -20.86
CA ARG A 326 -15.62 -4.80 -21.62
C ARG A 326 -16.17 -6.20 -21.32
N VAL A 327 -15.26 -7.15 -21.11
CA VAL A 327 -15.64 -8.57 -20.96
C VAL A 327 -15.97 -8.89 -19.49
N GLY A 328 -15.18 -8.38 -18.54
CA GLY A 328 -15.35 -8.68 -17.11
C GLY A 328 -14.95 -10.10 -16.73
N MET A 329 -15.10 -10.43 -15.45
CA MET A 329 -14.83 -11.78 -14.92
C MET A 329 -16.02 -12.71 -15.19
N PRO A 330 -15.78 -14.02 -15.40
CA PRO A 330 -14.50 -14.74 -15.25
C PRO A 330 -13.59 -14.70 -16.49
N GLU A 331 -14.05 -14.29 -17.67
CA GLU A 331 -13.32 -14.40 -18.93
C GLU A 331 -12.11 -13.45 -19.01
N ALA A 332 -12.13 -12.33 -18.30
CA ALA A 332 -11.02 -11.38 -18.22
C ALA A 332 -9.68 -12.04 -17.80
N GLN A 333 -9.74 -13.12 -17.00
CA GLN A 333 -8.54 -13.87 -16.59
C GLN A 333 -7.78 -14.47 -17.78
N ILE A 334 -8.48 -14.86 -18.86
CA ILE A 334 -7.88 -15.45 -20.07
C ILE A 334 -7.11 -14.38 -20.83
N ILE A 335 -7.70 -13.19 -20.97
CA ILE A 335 -7.08 -12.04 -21.65
C ILE A 335 -5.84 -11.57 -20.87
N LEU A 336 -5.92 -11.49 -19.55
CA LEU A 336 -4.78 -11.14 -18.69
C LEU A 336 -3.66 -12.16 -18.79
N ALA A 337 -3.99 -13.47 -18.78
CA ALA A 337 -2.99 -14.53 -18.90
C ALA A 337 -2.24 -14.46 -20.25
N GLN A 338 -2.94 -14.19 -21.36
CA GLN A 338 -2.30 -13.98 -22.68
C GLN A 338 -1.32 -12.80 -22.64
N ALA A 339 -1.74 -11.65 -22.10
CA ALA A 339 -0.87 -10.47 -22.00
C ALA A 339 0.34 -10.73 -21.10
N VAL A 340 0.15 -11.36 -19.95
CA VAL A 340 1.22 -11.70 -18.99
C VAL A 340 2.26 -12.64 -19.61
N THR A 341 1.83 -13.71 -20.26
CA THR A 341 2.76 -14.66 -20.89
C THR A 341 3.52 -14.01 -22.03
N TYR A 342 2.86 -13.16 -22.83
CA TYR A 342 3.51 -12.39 -23.88
C TYR A 342 4.61 -11.47 -23.32
N ILE A 343 4.26 -10.65 -22.31
CA ILE A 343 5.22 -9.71 -21.69
C ILE A 343 6.37 -10.47 -21.02
N ALA A 344 6.07 -11.57 -20.33
CA ALA A 344 7.10 -12.37 -19.66
C ALA A 344 8.09 -12.97 -20.65
N THR A 345 7.65 -13.39 -21.84
CA THR A 345 8.52 -14.03 -22.87
C THR A 345 9.12 -13.06 -23.86
N ALA A 346 8.69 -11.80 -23.91
CA ALA A 346 9.24 -10.78 -24.79
C ALA A 346 10.71 -10.45 -24.44
N PRO A 347 11.54 -10.05 -25.42
CA PRO A 347 12.88 -9.53 -25.14
C PRO A 347 12.79 -8.28 -24.26
N LYS A 348 13.76 -8.08 -23.38
CA LYS A 348 13.74 -7.02 -22.37
C LYS A 348 14.69 -5.89 -22.72
N SER A 349 14.21 -4.64 -22.53
CA SER A 349 15.01 -3.43 -22.53
C SER A 349 14.35 -2.32 -21.70
N ASN A 350 15.07 -1.76 -20.78
CA ASN A 350 14.64 -0.59 -20.01
C ASN A 350 15.27 0.73 -20.52
N ARG A 351 15.89 0.72 -21.71
CA ARG A 351 16.68 1.85 -22.22
C ARG A 351 15.87 3.14 -22.39
N SER A 352 14.61 3.05 -22.81
CA SER A 352 13.73 4.21 -22.89
C SER A 352 13.37 4.79 -21.52
N CYS A 353 13.17 3.94 -20.54
CA CYS A 353 12.91 4.31 -19.16
C CYS A 353 14.14 4.97 -18.51
N GLU A 354 15.33 4.37 -18.66
CA GLU A 354 16.58 4.95 -18.20
C GLU A 354 16.86 6.32 -18.85
N ALA A 355 16.60 6.46 -20.15
CA ALA A 355 16.83 7.69 -20.89
C ALA A 355 16.02 8.87 -20.30
N VAL A 356 14.74 8.69 -20.05
CA VAL A 356 13.91 9.77 -19.48
C VAL A 356 14.33 10.09 -18.03
N PHE A 357 14.69 9.11 -17.22
CA PHE A 357 15.13 9.37 -15.85
C PHE A 357 16.47 10.10 -15.80
N GLN A 358 17.42 9.73 -16.65
CA GLN A 358 18.69 10.45 -16.78
C GLN A 358 18.49 11.89 -17.27
N ALA A 359 17.61 12.10 -18.26
CA ALA A 359 17.28 13.43 -18.76
C ALA A 359 16.60 14.28 -17.65
N MET A 360 15.68 13.71 -16.88
CA MET A 360 15.05 14.40 -15.73
C MET A 360 16.08 14.80 -14.66
N GLN A 361 17.02 13.92 -14.33
CA GLN A 361 18.11 14.23 -13.39
C GLN A 361 18.99 15.38 -13.90
N GLU A 362 19.32 15.36 -15.21
CA GLU A 362 20.10 16.42 -15.85
C GLU A 362 19.37 17.77 -15.76
N VAL A 363 18.08 17.82 -16.12
CA VAL A 363 17.26 19.04 -16.01
C VAL A 363 17.18 19.53 -14.56
N GLN A 364 17.06 18.64 -13.58
CA GLN A 364 17.05 19.03 -12.16
C GLN A 364 18.40 19.61 -11.70
N ALA A 365 19.49 19.10 -12.25
CA ALA A 365 20.84 19.55 -11.90
C ALA A 365 21.24 20.87 -12.57
N THR A 366 20.80 21.08 -13.83
CA THR A 366 21.25 22.23 -14.66
C THR A 366 20.22 23.35 -14.74
N GLY A 367 18.94 23.08 -14.35
CA GLY A 367 17.83 24.00 -14.58
C GLY A 367 17.48 24.12 -16.06
N ASP A 368 16.74 25.19 -16.42
CA ASP A 368 16.30 25.46 -17.77
C ASP A 368 17.45 26.05 -18.60
N LEU A 369 18.20 25.18 -19.28
CA LEU A 369 19.24 25.58 -20.22
C LEU A 369 18.66 26.23 -21.48
N PRO A 370 19.36 27.20 -22.11
CA PRO A 370 18.88 27.87 -23.30
C PRO A 370 18.69 26.89 -24.48
N ILE A 371 17.54 26.95 -25.13
CA ILE A 371 17.28 26.20 -26.36
C ILE A 371 18.12 26.85 -27.51
N PRO A 372 18.84 26.05 -28.32
CA PRO A 372 19.58 26.56 -29.49
C PRO A 372 18.72 27.45 -30.39
N ALA A 373 19.22 28.61 -30.79
CA ALA A 373 18.44 29.64 -31.50
C ALA A 373 17.75 29.13 -32.78
N HIS A 374 18.39 28.22 -33.49
CA HIS A 374 17.83 27.60 -34.70
C HIS A 374 16.64 26.67 -34.44
N LEU A 375 16.47 26.16 -33.22
CA LEU A 375 15.34 25.32 -32.83
C LEU A 375 14.18 26.10 -32.20
N GLN A 376 14.39 27.39 -31.93
CA GLN A 376 13.36 28.24 -31.34
C GLN A 376 12.27 28.55 -32.35
N ASP A 377 11.02 28.73 -31.87
CA ASP A 377 9.87 29.02 -32.75
C ASP A 377 10.08 30.29 -33.59
N ALA A 378 9.92 30.15 -34.88
CA ALA A 378 10.06 31.22 -35.86
C ALA A 378 8.73 31.70 -36.46
N HIS A 379 7.57 31.18 -36.02
CA HIS A 379 6.27 31.41 -36.63
C HIS A 379 5.57 32.72 -36.20
N TYR A 380 6.18 33.52 -35.32
CA TYR A 380 5.58 34.77 -34.83
C TYR A 380 6.28 36.03 -35.40
N LYS A 381 5.53 37.16 -35.48
CA LYS A 381 6.08 38.44 -35.96
C LYS A 381 7.20 38.93 -35.05
N GLY A 382 8.40 39.05 -35.58
CA GLY A 382 9.59 39.50 -34.83
C GLY A 382 10.60 38.41 -34.48
N ALA A 383 10.27 37.13 -34.67
CA ALA A 383 11.19 36.03 -34.42
C ALA A 383 12.55 36.19 -35.14
N ALA A 384 12.52 36.59 -36.40
CA ALA A 384 13.74 36.85 -37.20
C ALA A 384 14.62 37.97 -36.61
N LYS A 385 14.04 38.99 -35.95
CA LYS A 385 14.83 40.05 -35.28
C LYS A 385 15.54 39.56 -34.04
N LEU A 386 15.05 38.48 -33.42
CA LEU A 386 15.64 37.81 -32.27
C LEU A 386 16.57 36.65 -32.68
N GLY A 387 16.68 36.37 -33.97
CA GLY A 387 17.51 35.27 -34.46
C GLY A 387 16.90 33.89 -34.31
N HIS A 388 15.61 33.80 -33.93
CA HIS A 388 14.92 32.53 -33.71
C HIS A 388 14.70 31.79 -35.05
N GLY A 389 14.98 30.50 -35.08
CA GLY A 389 14.87 29.65 -36.28
C GLY A 389 15.99 29.86 -37.30
N THR A 390 16.91 30.80 -37.08
CA THR A 390 17.98 31.10 -38.05
C THR A 390 18.98 29.95 -38.10
N GLY A 391 19.19 29.43 -39.33
CA GLY A 391 20.14 28.33 -39.56
C GLY A 391 19.58 26.92 -39.26
N TYR A 392 18.28 26.80 -39.04
CA TYR A 392 17.65 25.48 -38.94
C TYR A 392 17.76 24.73 -40.27
N LYS A 393 18.22 23.50 -40.18
CA LYS A 393 18.30 22.58 -41.31
C LYS A 393 17.10 21.63 -41.23
N TYR A 394 16.22 21.68 -42.26
CA TYR A 394 15.05 20.82 -42.32
C TYR A 394 15.45 19.40 -42.73
N ALA A 395 15.28 18.41 -41.87
CA ALA A 395 15.84 17.07 -42.08
C ALA A 395 15.33 16.40 -43.37
N HIS A 396 14.06 16.63 -43.77
CA HIS A 396 13.50 16.06 -44.99
C HIS A 396 14.11 16.59 -46.30
N ASP A 397 14.92 17.68 -46.27
CA ASP A 397 15.67 18.17 -47.41
C ASP A 397 17.01 17.43 -47.60
N TYR A 398 17.33 16.47 -46.73
CA TYR A 398 18.58 15.73 -46.69
C TYR A 398 18.37 14.23 -46.93
N PRO A 399 19.38 13.49 -47.40
CA PRO A 399 19.30 12.05 -47.60
C PRO A 399 18.91 11.32 -46.30
N ASN A 400 18.02 10.33 -46.42
CA ASN A 400 17.49 9.55 -45.31
C ASN A 400 16.78 10.37 -44.22
N ASP A 401 16.28 11.57 -44.58
CA ASP A 401 15.61 12.47 -43.63
C ASP A 401 16.47 12.77 -42.38
N TYR A 402 17.80 12.82 -42.55
CA TYR A 402 18.76 13.02 -41.47
C TYR A 402 19.80 14.09 -41.82
N VAL A 403 20.02 15.01 -40.89
CA VAL A 403 21.07 16.03 -40.98
C VAL A 403 21.72 16.22 -39.60
N GLU A 404 23.04 16.32 -39.61
CA GLU A 404 23.79 16.63 -38.40
C GLU A 404 23.64 18.10 -38.06
N GLN A 405 23.02 18.35 -36.87
CA GLN A 405 22.93 19.68 -36.25
C GLN A 405 22.78 19.51 -34.73
N GLN A 406 23.03 20.59 -33.96
CA GLN A 406 22.92 20.56 -32.51
C GLN A 406 21.45 20.65 -32.08
N TYR A 407 20.91 19.59 -31.48
CA TYR A 407 19.54 19.57 -30.98
C TYR A 407 19.45 19.82 -29.47
N LEU A 408 20.41 19.34 -28.68
CA LEU A 408 20.49 19.65 -27.28
C LEU A 408 21.01 21.05 -27.01
N PRO A 409 20.73 21.66 -25.85
CA PRO A 409 21.48 22.83 -25.37
C PRO A 409 22.98 22.65 -25.55
N TYR A 410 23.69 23.73 -25.87
CA TYR A 410 25.12 23.65 -26.16
C TYR A 410 25.96 23.10 -25.01
N GLU A 411 25.52 23.34 -23.77
CA GLU A 411 26.11 22.83 -22.55
C GLU A 411 26.02 21.29 -22.43
N LEU A 412 25.06 20.70 -23.15
CA LEU A 412 24.86 19.25 -23.21
C LEU A 412 25.31 18.64 -24.54
N SER A 413 26.16 19.36 -25.30
CA SER A 413 26.67 18.86 -26.59
C SER A 413 27.39 17.52 -26.39
N GLY A 414 27.04 16.52 -27.20
CA GLY A 414 27.59 15.17 -27.11
C GLY A 414 26.98 14.29 -26.02
N ARG A 415 26.05 14.80 -25.26
CA ARG A 415 25.34 13.96 -24.25
C ARG A 415 24.41 12.98 -24.96
N GLU A 416 24.45 11.71 -24.54
CA GLU A 416 23.55 10.67 -25.02
C GLU A 416 22.70 10.14 -23.86
N PHE A 417 21.37 10.25 -23.95
CA PHE A 417 20.43 9.71 -22.98
C PHE A 417 19.89 8.35 -23.41
N TYR A 418 19.59 8.17 -24.72
CA TYR A 418 19.05 6.92 -25.24
C TYR A 418 20.12 6.13 -25.98
N GLN A 419 20.45 4.96 -25.43
CA GLN A 419 21.39 4.01 -26.03
C GLN A 419 20.69 2.67 -26.21
N PRO A 420 20.26 2.31 -27.45
CA PRO A 420 19.56 1.06 -27.72
C PRO A 420 20.34 -0.17 -27.25
N SER A 421 19.65 -1.11 -26.63
CA SER A 421 20.25 -2.37 -26.19
C SER A 421 20.60 -3.29 -27.36
N GLY A 422 21.17 -4.46 -27.04
CA GLY A 422 21.40 -5.55 -28.00
C GLY A 422 20.21 -6.51 -28.13
N ASN A 423 19.02 -6.16 -27.60
CA ASN A 423 17.90 -7.08 -27.51
C ASN A 423 16.77 -6.71 -28.47
N GLY A 424 16.16 -7.73 -29.07
CA GLY A 424 14.95 -7.62 -29.89
C GLY A 424 15.02 -6.56 -30.99
N TYR A 425 14.00 -5.72 -31.09
CA TYR A 425 13.90 -4.71 -32.15
C TYR A 425 14.92 -3.56 -31.95
N GLU A 426 15.48 -3.35 -30.77
CA GLU A 426 16.49 -2.31 -30.55
C GLU A 426 17.80 -2.56 -31.33
N VAL A 427 18.09 -3.81 -31.73
CA VAL A 427 19.19 -4.12 -32.67
C VAL A 427 18.98 -3.38 -33.98
N LYS A 428 17.75 -3.43 -34.54
CA LYS A 428 17.40 -2.74 -35.81
C LYS A 428 17.44 -1.23 -35.63
N ILE A 429 17.02 -0.69 -34.51
CA ILE A 429 17.11 0.74 -34.18
C ILE A 429 18.57 1.18 -34.20
N ARG A 430 19.43 0.45 -33.51
CA ARG A 430 20.87 0.74 -33.44
C ARG A 430 21.55 0.70 -34.82
N GLU A 431 21.24 -0.33 -35.60
CA GLU A 431 21.75 -0.46 -36.97
C GLU A 431 21.29 0.70 -37.88
N HIS A 432 20.01 1.07 -37.79
CA HIS A 432 19.45 2.19 -38.53
C HIS A 432 20.14 3.51 -38.15
N MET A 433 20.25 3.81 -36.84
CA MET A 433 20.90 5.05 -36.37
C MET A 433 22.38 5.12 -36.79
N ALA A 434 23.10 4.01 -36.72
CA ALA A 434 24.50 3.96 -37.15
C ALA A 434 24.63 4.22 -38.68
N ARG A 435 23.73 3.62 -39.46
CA ARG A 435 23.71 3.77 -40.93
C ARG A 435 23.48 5.22 -41.34
N ILE A 436 22.42 5.88 -40.84
CA ILE A 436 22.09 7.26 -41.24
C ILE A 436 23.19 8.24 -40.83
N LYS A 437 23.83 8.06 -39.66
CA LYS A 437 24.97 8.87 -39.24
C LYS A 437 26.18 8.69 -40.16
N LYS A 438 26.48 7.47 -40.60
CA LYS A 438 27.60 7.16 -41.49
C LYS A 438 27.37 7.79 -42.86
N GLU A 439 26.20 7.57 -43.47
CA GLU A 439 25.84 8.10 -44.79
C GLU A 439 25.85 9.65 -44.82
N ALA A 440 25.39 10.30 -43.73
CA ALA A 440 25.48 11.77 -43.63
C ALA A 440 26.91 12.29 -43.49
N ALA A 441 27.79 11.55 -42.79
CA ALA A 441 29.20 11.91 -42.69
C ALA A 441 29.92 11.76 -44.04
N GLU A 442 29.64 10.70 -44.82
CA GLU A 442 30.17 10.47 -46.17
C GLU A 442 29.74 11.58 -47.15
N ALA A 443 28.43 11.93 -47.20
CA ALA A 443 27.89 13.00 -47.99
C ALA A 443 28.49 14.38 -47.64
N SER A 444 28.80 14.61 -46.37
CA SER A 444 29.43 15.85 -45.90
C SER A 444 30.92 15.96 -46.30
N SER A 445 31.61 14.83 -46.46
CA SER A 445 33.00 14.78 -46.90
C SER A 445 33.13 15.03 -48.43
N GLU A 446 32.24 14.44 -49.24
CA GLU A 446 32.22 14.63 -50.70
C GLU A 446 31.91 16.08 -51.09
N ASN A 447 31.03 16.78 -50.35
CA ASN A 447 30.74 18.20 -50.57
C ASN A 447 31.88 19.17 -50.16
N LYS A 448 32.89 18.68 -49.41
CA LYS A 448 34.07 19.50 -49.05
C LYS A 448 35.23 19.36 -50.03
N GLU A 449 35.23 18.33 -50.88
CA GLU A 449 36.26 18.05 -51.90
C GLU A 449 35.86 18.54 -53.28
N SER A 450 34.64 19.00 -53.50
CA SER A 450 34.11 19.63 -54.69
C SER A 450 34.03 21.17 -54.54
#